data_00997343ab70d70bddaf87216a47ce4a
#
_entry.id   00997343ab70d70bddaf87216a47ce4a
#
_cell.length_a   1.000
_cell.length_b   1.000
_cell.length_c   1.000
_cell.angle_alpha   90.00
_cell.angle_beta   90.00
_cell.angle_gamma   90.00
#
_symmetry.space_group_name_H-M   'P 1'
#
loop_
_entity.id
_entity.type
_entity.pdbx_description
1 polymer ?
#
loop_
_entity_poly.entity_id
_entity_poly.type
_entity_poly.pdbx_seq_one_letter_code
_entity_poly.pdbx_strand_id
1 'polypeptide(L)'
;MKLSHFILIMRQIIFTILIFLFIFSSQSCSPKPELAPVQKSKKRIPNWIKGVPIDIEKWYKVGQTSTNDSITSEDNALSLMNEKLRKDLEKIFIENYDIKEKHLDKVTKHIMSGRRDLINSLKNFDSSFVYNGFEYSLLSISKKEYYKSIAQRFNNYDVAKQISLLSDDLKIENFITLSSIIDHLVIHMDHLLIKNNKKNVETDILEKTKRIINDYNNRITFSYEPEIINSLPMTNNGVNINVSIYDNKTNQKLDNINMIQEFGSAFDSINITDNLTEKNKIKIPLSADGNPYSFTIKIDYETILNTPFFDFFLFDKKESKIAVISSSKKVFLNETIQSVNSSLGESVFNESVKSCFESKYDMIFVNNEDDADLSMFFGVSSIGNTSRANRKQPFKSEAFLSIKIIDTKTKNIILDHIIATREALNYDFIERASIKALRSLAHESLSAICF
;
A
#
# COMPACT_ATOMS: atom_id res chain seq x y z
N MET A 1 -50.68 -7.97 1.39
CA MET A 1 -50.83 -6.83 0.46
C MET A 1 -49.52 -6.13 0.05
N LYS A 2 -48.34 -6.55 0.52
CA LYS A 2 -47.05 -5.89 0.16
C LYS A 2 -46.25 -6.57 -0.98
N LEU A 3 -46.55 -7.83 -1.30
CA LEU A 3 -45.83 -8.56 -2.31
C LEU A 3 -46.28 -8.23 -3.75
N SER A 4 -47.57 -7.96 -3.94
CA SER A 4 -48.11 -7.60 -5.26
C SER A 4 -47.63 -6.23 -5.77
N HIS A 5 -47.40 -5.30 -4.86
CA HIS A 5 -46.90 -3.96 -5.21
C HIS A 5 -45.42 -4.00 -5.66
N PHE A 6 -44.62 -4.86 -5.01
CA PHE A 6 -43.21 -5.04 -5.38
C PHE A 6 -43.05 -5.67 -6.77
N ILE A 7 -43.88 -6.66 -7.10
CA ILE A 7 -43.87 -7.31 -8.42
C ILE A 7 -44.30 -6.32 -9.53
N LEU A 8 -45.23 -5.41 -9.22
CA LEU A 8 -45.68 -4.39 -10.17
C LEU A 8 -44.57 -3.37 -10.50
N ILE A 9 -43.87 -2.93 -9.47
CA ILE A 9 -42.72 -1.99 -9.61
C ILE A 9 -41.57 -2.63 -10.39
N MET A 10 -41.23 -3.88 -10.08
CA MET A 10 -40.21 -4.63 -10.83
C MET A 10 -40.56 -4.80 -12.31
N ARG A 11 -41.84 -5.06 -12.60
CA ARG A 11 -42.31 -5.15 -14.00
C ARG A 11 -42.21 -3.83 -14.76
N GLN A 12 -42.52 -2.70 -14.10
CA GLN A 12 -42.34 -1.39 -14.72
C GLN A 12 -40.89 -1.04 -14.98
N ILE A 13 -39.97 -1.36 -14.05
CA ILE A 13 -38.54 -1.10 -14.21
C ILE A 13 -37.98 -1.94 -15.38
N ILE A 14 -38.32 -3.22 -15.45
CA ILE A 14 -37.88 -4.12 -16.54
C ILE A 14 -38.43 -3.64 -17.89
N PHE A 15 -39.69 -3.17 -17.94
CA PHE A 15 -40.28 -2.66 -19.16
C PHE A 15 -39.64 -1.37 -19.63
N THR A 16 -39.25 -0.48 -18.70
CA THR A 16 -38.54 0.77 -19.00
C THR A 16 -37.12 0.50 -19.51
N ILE A 17 -36.41 -0.47 -18.94
CA ILE A 17 -35.08 -0.89 -19.38
C ILE A 17 -35.16 -1.53 -20.78
N LEU A 18 -36.16 -2.33 -21.07
CA LEU A 18 -36.38 -2.93 -22.37
C LEU A 18 -36.70 -1.88 -23.47
N ILE A 19 -37.48 -0.87 -23.16
CA ILE A 19 -37.76 0.25 -24.06
C ILE A 19 -36.48 1.06 -24.35
N PHE A 20 -35.65 1.32 -23.29
CA PHE A 20 -34.37 2.01 -23.46
C PHE A 20 -33.40 1.20 -24.34
N LEU A 21 -33.30 -0.11 -24.16
CA LEU A 21 -32.49 -0.98 -25.00
C LEU A 21 -32.99 -1.02 -26.45
N PHE A 22 -34.30 -0.94 -26.69
CA PHE A 22 -34.87 -0.93 -28.05
C PHE A 22 -34.62 0.42 -28.76
N ILE A 23 -34.61 1.53 -28.05
CA ILE A 23 -34.30 2.87 -28.58
C ILE A 23 -32.83 3.01 -28.96
N PHE A 24 -31.91 2.37 -28.18
CA PHE A 24 -30.49 2.37 -28.50
C PHE A 24 -30.10 1.41 -29.65
N SER A 25 -30.86 0.36 -29.86
CA SER A 25 -30.57 -0.58 -30.97
C SER A 25 -31.07 -0.11 -32.35
N SER A 26 -31.88 0.95 -32.41
CA SER A 26 -32.38 1.50 -33.68
C SER A 26 -31.54 2.64 -34.27
N GLN A 27 -30.44 3.05 -33.61
CA GLN A 27 -29.59 4.16 -34.08
C GLN A 27 -28.31 3.73 -34.80
N SER A 28 -28.16 2.48 -35.23
CA SER A 28 -26.96 2.08 -35.97
C SER A 28 -27.26 1.49 -37.31
N CYS A 29 -27.66 2.31 -38.25
CA CYS A 29 -27.44 2.11 -39.67
C CYS A 29 -27.64 3.45 -40.41
N SER A 30 -26.69 4.38 -40.25
CA SER A 30 -26.51 5.39 -41.26
C SER A 30 -25.74 4.78 -42.42
N PRO A 31 -26.25 4.76 -43.65
CA PRO A 31 -25.48 4.31 -44.78
C PRO A 31 -24.25 5.21 -44.92
N LYS A 32 -23.06 4.59 -45.02
CA LYS A 32 -21.85 5.31 -45.40
C LYS A 32 -22.14 6.15 -46.64
N PRO A 33 -21.84 7.45 -46.64
CA PRO A 33 -21.93 8.22 -47.87
C PRO A 33 -21.01 7.59 -48.93
N GLU A 34 -21.58 7.23 -50.02
CA GLU A 34 -20.86 6.73 -51.21
C GLU A 34 -19.88 7.83 -51.63
N LEU A 35 -18.60 7.51 -51.55
CA LEU A 35 -17.51 8.45 -51.96
C LEU A 35 -17.68 8.73 -53.43
N ALA A 36 -18.02 9.96 -53.76
CA ALA A 36 -18.02 10.48 -55.13
C ALA A 36 -16.65 10.19 -55.79
N PRO A 37 -16.63 9.82 -57.09
CA PRO A 37 -15.40 9.46 -57.79
C PRO A 37 -14.40 10.64 -57.71
N VAL A 38 -13.27 10.37 -57.09
CA VAL A 38 -12.18 11.34 -56.87
C VAL A 38 -11.64 11.79 -58.24
N GLN A 39 -11.98 12.96 -58.66
CA GLN A 39 -11.25 13.65 -59.73
C GLN A 39 -9.80 13.76 -59.30
N LYS A 40 -8.89 13.10 -60.02
CA LYS A 40 -7.43 13.21 -59.84
C LYS A 40 -6.90 14.59 -60.26
N SER A 41 -7.32 15.65 -59.58
CA SER A 41 -6.56 16.88 -59.62
C SER A 41 -5.27 16.65 -58.82
N LYS A 42 -4.12 16.97 -59.33
CA LYS A 42 -2.84 16.98 -58.59
C LYS A 42 -2.95 18.04 -57.47
N LYS A 43 -3.67 17.71 -56.39
CA LYS A 43 -3.75 18.59 -55.22
C LYS A 43 -2.34 18.76 -54.68
N ARG A 44 -1.79 19.97 -54.71
CA ARG A 44 -0.52 20.28 -54.05
C ARG A 44 -0.63 19.91 -52.58
N ILE A 45 0.33 19.12 -52.08
CA ILE A 45 0.42 18.74 -50.67
C ILE A 45 0.54 20.03 -49.85
N PRO A 46 -0.34 20.31 -48.90
CA PRO A 46 -0.24 21.48 -48.03
C PRO A 46 1.09 21.56 -47.31
N ASN A 47 1.61 22.77 -47.18
CA ASN A 47 2.92 23.00 -46.53
C ASN A 47 2.98 22.52 -45.08
N TRP A 48 1.85 22.57 -44.35
CA TRP A 48 1.75 22.15 -42.98
C TRP A 48 1.92 20.62 -42.77
N ILE A 49 1.73 19.80 -43.81
CA ILE A 49 2.04 18.37 -43.80
C ILE A 49 3.56 18.13 -43.87
N LYS A 50 4.27 18.99 -44.57
CA LYS A 50 5.73 18.91 -44.71
C LYS A 50 6.48 19.48 -43.51
N GLY A 51 5.86 20.40 -42.78
CA GLY A 51 6.42 21.02 -41.59
C GLY A 51 5.34 21.74 -40.81
N VAL A 52 5.28 21.39 -39.48
CA VAL A 52 4.30 22.02 -38.57
C VAL A 52 4.51 23.52 -38.53
N PRO A 53 3.47 24.35 -38.67
CA PRO A 53 3.60 25.82 -38.58
C PRO A 53 4.23 26.20 -37.23
N ILE A 54 5.15 27.17 -37.29
CA ILE A 54 5.73 27.77 -36.08
C ILE A 54 5.07 29.13 -35.90
N ASP A 55 4.39 29.30 -34.74
CA ASP A 55 3.69 30.54 -34.41
C ASP A 55 3.98 30.91 -32.93
N ILE A 56 4.12 32.21 -32.70
CA ILE A 56 4.35 32.75 -31.36
C ILE A 56 3.06 32.68 -30.54
N GLU A 57 1.89 32.82 -31.17
CA GLU A 57 0.60 32.90 -30.48
C GLU A 57 -0.14 31.57 -30.36
N LYS A 58 0.25 30.57 -31.17
CA LYS A 58 -0.42 29.27 -31.20
C LYS A 58 0.56 28.11 -31.09
N TRP A 59 0.08 27.04 -30.53
CA TRP A 59 0.69 25.70 -30.69
C TRP A 59 0.00 24.98 -31.83
N TYR A 60 0.77 24.25 -32.63
CA TYR A 60 0.28 23.42 -33.72
C TYR A 60 0.77 21.99 -33.56
N LYS A 61 -0.07 21.04 -33.95
CA LYS A 61 0.27 19.63 -34.13
C LYS A 61 -0.44 19.06 -35.35
N VAL A 62 0.26 18.16 -36.04
CA VAL A 62 -0.27 17.42 -37.17
C VAL A 62 -0.43 15.98 -36.78
N GLY A 63 -1.66 15.47 -36.76
CA GLY A 63 -1.96 14.09 -36.63
C GLY A 63 -1.96 13.40 -38.00
N GLN A 64 -1.48 12.18 -38.07
CA GLN A 64 -1.49 11.33 -39.24
C GLN A 64 -1.97 9.95 -38.86
N THR A 65 -2.93 9.40 -39.59
CA THR A 65 -3.41 8.02 -39.44
C THR A 65 -3.63 7.40 -40.81
N SER A 66 -3.57 6.08 -40.90
CA SER A 66 -4.02 5.38 -42.08
C SER A 66 -5.54 5.48 -42.19
N THR A 67 -6.07 5.61 -43.39
CA THR A 67 -7.53 5.65 -43.62
C THR A 67 -8.27 4.41 -43.16
N ASN A 68 -7.53 3.34 -42.83
CA ASN A 68 -8.08 2.06 -42.35
C ASN A 68 -7.93 1.89 -40.82
N ASP A 69 -7.29 2.83 -40.13
CA ASP A 69 -7.10 2.75 -38.69
C ASP A 69 -8.38 3.11 -37.93
N SER A 70 -8.54 2.54 -36.73
CA SER A 70 -9.63 2.87 -35.82
C SER A 70 -9.47 4.22 -35.12
N ILE A 71 -8.22 4.74 -35.06
CA ILE A 71 -7.88 6.05 -34.49
C ILE A 71 -7.94 7.09 -35.58
N THR A 72 -8.60 8.21 -35.34
CA THR A 72 -8.68 9.30 -36.29
C THR A 72 -7.40 10.15 -36.33
N SER A 73 -7.15 10.84 -37.42
CA SER A 73 -6.04 11.82 -37.52
C SER A 73 -6.20 12.98 -36.53
N GLU A 74 -7.43 13.31 -36.17
CA GLU A 74 -7.76 14.30 -35.12
C GLU A 74 -7.37 13.83 -33.72
N ASP A 75 -7.68 12.57 -33.38
CA ASP A 75 -7.30 11.99 -32.08
C ASP A 75 -5.78 11.90 -31.94
N ASN A 76 -5.09 11.55 -33.05
CA ASN A 76 -3.63 11.53 -33.06
C ASN A 76 -3.05 12.96 -32.88
N ALA A 77 -3.60 13.95 -33.58
CA ALA A 77 -3.17 15.35 -33.40
C ALA A 77 -3.38 15.83 -31.96
N LEU A 78 -4.51 15.49 -31.34
CA LEU A 78 -4.81 15.82 -29.95
C LEU A 78 -3.85 15.12 -28.97
N SER A 79 -3.54 13.86 -29.21
CA SER A 79 -2.57 13.12 -28.41
C SER A 79 -1.18 13.77 -28.47
N LEU A 80 -0.71 14.13 -29.65
CA LEU A 80 0.57 14.84 -29.85
C LEU A 80 0.57 16.25 -29.23
N MET A 81 -0.58 16.94 -29.21
CA MET A 81 -0.71 18.23 -28.53
C MET A 81 -0.62 18.07 -27.01
N ASN A 82 -1.32 17.08 -26.45
CA ASN A 82 -1.24 16.77 -25.02
C ASN A 82 0.20 16.41 -24.59
N GLU A 83 0.91 15.63 -25.39
CA GLU A 83 2.32 15.29 -25.12
C GLU A 83 3.20 16.54 -25.15
N LYS A 84 2.98 17.45 -26.11
CA LYS A 84 3.72 18.72 -26.16
C LYS A 84 3.46 19.57 -24.93
N LEU A 85 2.20 19.78 -24.56
CA LEU A 85 1.85 20.56 -23.38
C LEU A 85 2.42 19.94 -22.11
N ARG A 86 2.42 18.61 -22.01
CA ARG A 86 3.06 17.90 -20.89
C ARG A 86 4.57 18.16 -20.83
N LYS A 87 5.28 18.07 -21.95
CA LYS A 87 6.72 18.38 -22.01
C LYS A 87 7.03 19.83 -21.66
N ASP A 88 6.19 20.78 -22.12
CA ASP A 88 6.34 22.18 -21.75
C ASP A 88 6.16 22.39 -20.23
N LEU A 89 5.22 21.68 -19.61
CA LEU A 89 5.04 21.66 -18.15
C LEU A 89 6.25 21.04 -17.44
N GLU A 90 6.73 19.89 -17.90
CA GLU A 90 7.92 19.21 -17.33
C GLU A 90 9.11 20.18 -17.28
N LYS A 91 9.34 20.92 -18.37
CA LYS A 91 10.40 21.92 -18.44
C LYS A 91 10.21 23.02 -17.39
N ILE A 92 9.00 23.56 -17.25
CA ILE A 92 8.68 24.59 -16.25
C ILE A 92 8.95 24.06 -14.84
N PHE A 93 8.59 22.82 -14.55
CA PHE A 93 8.80 22.21 -13.24
C PHE A 93 10.27 21.96 -12.94
N ILE A 94 11.04 21.46 -13.89
CA ILE A 94 12.49 21.25 -13.72
C ILE A 94 13.21 22.58 -13.45
N GLU A 95 12.83 23.65 -14.16
CA GLU A 95 13.46 24.96 -14.04
C GLU A 95 13.13 25.68 -12.73
N ASN A 96 11.98 25.38 -12.09
CA ASN A 96 11.47 26.15 -10.97
C ASN A 96 11.30 25.37 -9.66
N TYR A 97 11.34 24.03 -9.70
CA TYR A 97 11.18 23.16 -8.54
C TYR A 97 12.22 22.06 -8.56
N ASP A 98 12.77 21.73 -7.40
CA ASP A 98 13.66 20.58 -7.22
C ASP A 98 12.82 19.29 -7.10
N ILE A 99 12.14 18.93 -8.20
CA ILE A 99 11.28 17.74 -8.25
C ILE A 99 12.09 16.56 -8.73
N LYS A 100 12.09 15.46 -7.95
CA LYS A 100 12.67 14.19 -8.36
C LYS A 100 11.96 13.69 -9.63
N GLU A 101 12.71 13.25 -10.62
CA GLU A 101 12.21 12.82 -11.94
C GLU A 101 11.03 11.83 -11.85
N LYS A 102 11.07 10.89 -10.88
CA LYS A 102 9.98 9.93 -10.64
C LYS A 102 8.62 10.57 -10.28
N HIS A 103 8.62 11.78 -9.71
CA HIS A 103 7.41 12.50 -9.34
C HIS A 103 6.92 13.42 -10.47
N LEU A 104 7.82 13.83 -11.35
CA LEU A 104 7.52 14.76 -12.44
C LEU A 104 6.46 14.21 -13.39
N ASP A 105 6.58 12.95 -13.81
CA ASP A 105 5.60 12.28 -14.68
C ASP A 105 4.21 12.19 -14.00
N LYS A 106 4.17 11.84 -12.71
CA LYS A 106 2.92 11.75 -11.93
C LYS A 106 2.21 13.11 -11.85
N VAL A 107 2.97 14.17 -11.54
CA VAL A 107 2.45 15.55 -11.44
C VAL A 107 1.92 16.05 -12.78
N THR A 108 2.73 15.95 -13.82
CA THR A 108 2.34 16.45 -15.14
C THR A 108 1.15 15.71 -15.73
N LYS A 109 1.06 14.40 -15.52
CA LYS A 109 -0.12 13.60 -15.88
C LYS A 109 -1.38 14.07 -15.14
N HIS A 110 -1.28 14.36 -13.85
CA HIS A 110 -2.40 14.85 -13.06
C HIS A 110 -2.88 16.21 -13.55
N ILE A 111 -1.96 17.16 -13.78
CA ILE A 111 -2.28 18.48 -14.32
C ILE A 111 -2.98 18.35 -15.69
N MET A 112 -2.44 17.51 -16.57
CA MET A 112 -3.04 17.29 -17.89
C MET A 112 -4.43 16.66 -17.80
N SER A 113 -4.64 15.74 -16.84
CA SER A 113 -5.96 15.15 -16.58
C SER A 113 -6.97 16.21 -16.11
N GLY A 114 -6.59 17.06 -15.15
CA GLY A 114 -7.44 18.14 -14.63
C GLY A 114 -7.73 19.23 -15.68
N ARG A 115 -6.90 19.31 -16.73
CA ARG A 115 -7.08 20.27 -17.85
C ARG A 115 -7.68 19.68 -19.12
N ARG A 116 -8.05 18.40 -19.11
CA ARG A 116 -8.58 17.72 -20.31
C ARG A 116 -9.76 18.47 -20.96
N ASP A 117 -10.73 18.87 -20.17
CA ASP A 117 -11.91 19.58 -20.67
C ASP A 117 -11.56 20.96 -21.20
N LEU A 118 -10.61 21.65 -20.58
CA LEU A 118 -10.12 22.92 -21.07
C LEU A 118 -9.45 22.76 -22.45
N ILE A 119 -8.54 21.79 -22.58
CA ILE A 119 -7.85 21.53 -23.85
C ILE A 119 -8.87 21.16 -24.93
N ASN A 120 -9.86 20.32 -24.60
CA ASN A 120 -10.93 19.95 -25.52
C ASN A 120 -11.80 21.14 -25.94
N SER A 121 -12.01 22.12 -25.09
CA SER A 121 -12.79 23.32 -25.41
C SER A 121 -12.02 24.33 -26.24
N LEU A 122 -10.69 24.34 -26.19
CA LEU A 122 -9.82 25.28 -26.86
C LEU A 122 -9.19 24.72 -28.15
N LYS A 123 -9.30 23.42 -28.39
CA LYS A 123 -8.79 22.80 -29.61
C LYS A 123 -9.54 23.29 -30.83
N ASN A 124 -8.83 23.62 -31.87
CA ASN A 124 -9.36 23.97 -33.18
C ASN A 124 -8.69 23.11 -34.23
N PHE A 125 -9.51 22.44 -35.06
CA PHE A 125 -9.03 21.72 -36.24
C PHE A 125 -9.05 22.66 -37.43
N ASP A 126 -7.88 23.22 -37.74
CA ASP A 126 -7.74 24.26 -38.78
C ASP A 126 -7.88 23.69 -40.19
N SER A 127 -7.49 22.42 -40.41
CA SER A 127 -7.45 21.82 -41.74
C SER A 127 -7.33 20.29 -41.66
N SER A 128 -7.93 19.62 -42.67
CA SER A 128 -7.71 18.19 -42.89
C SER A 128 -7.33 17.91 -44.33
N PHE A 129 -6.60 16.82 -44.59
CA PHE A 129 -6.14 16.47 -45.93
C PHE A 129 -5.88 14.95 -46.04
N VAL A 130 -6.34 14.34 -47.12
CA VAL A 130 -6.09 12.93 -47.41
C VAL A 130 -5.08 12.78 -48.54
N TYR A 131 -4.03 12.01 -48.30
CA TYR A 131 -2.98 11.79 -49.30
C TYR A 131 -2.33 10.40 -49.11
N ASN A 132 -2.18 9.67 -50.21
CA ASN A 132 -1.54 8.35 -50.25
C ASN A 132 -2.06 7.35 -49.20
N GLY A 133 -3.36 7.32 -48.96
CA GLY A 133 -3.97 6.39 -48.00
C GLY A 133 -3.82 6.81 -46.53
N PHE A 134 -3.31 8.02 -46.30
CA PHE A 134 -3.25 8.63 -44.99
C PHE A 134 -4.16 9.83 -44.88
N GLU A 135 -4.76 9.99 -43.73
CA GLU A 135 -5.48 11.18 -43.31
C GLU A 135 -4.59 12.02 -42.40
N TYR A 136 -4.60 13.35 -42.64
CA TYR A 136 -3.85 14.31 -41.87
C TYR A 136 -4.79 15.35 -41.29
N SER A 137 -4.61 15.73 -40.03
CA SER A 137 -5.36 16.82 -39.40
C SER A 137 -4.40 17.80 -38.73
N LEU A 138 -4.61 19.10 -38.97
CA LEU A 138 -3.88 20.18 -38.33
C LEU A 138 -4.69 20.70 -37.15
N LEU A 139 -4.17 20.51 -35.95
CA LEU A 139 -4.72 21.00 -34.69
C LEU A 139 -3.96 22.23 -34.23
N SER A 140 -4.69 23.25 -33.77
CA SER A 140 -4.12 24.41 -33.11
C SER A 140 -4.79 24.69 -31.76
N ILE A 141 -4.02 25.31 -30.85
CA ILE A 141 -4.50 25.89 -29.58
C ILE A 141 -3.88 27.28 -29.41
N SER A 142 -4.71 28.27 -29.15
CA SER A 142 -4.26 29.63 -28.82
C SER A 142 -3.59 29.66 -27.44
N LYS A 143 -2.32 30.08 -27.37
CA LYS A 143 -1.59 30.23 -26.10
C LYS A 143 -2.25 31.25 -25.18
N LYS A 144 -2.68 32.40 -25.77
CA LYS A 144 -3.33 33.48 -25.03
C LYS A 144 -4.63 32.99 -24.35
N GLU A 145 -5.47 32.26 -25.09
CA GLU A 145 -6.74 31.77 -24.58
C GLU A 145 -6.51 30.66 -23.53
N TYR A 146 -5.54 29.80 -23.79
CA TYR A 146 -5.15 28.74 -22.83
C TYR A 146 -4.74 29.34 -21.48
N TYR A 147 -3.76 30.24 -21.46
CA TYR A 147 -3.31 30.86 -20.20
C TYR A 147 -4.37 31.74 -19.55
N LYS A 148 -5.20 32.46 -20.35
CA LYS A 148 -6.34 33.22 -19.83
C LYS A 148 -7.33 32.30 -19.12
N SER A 149 -7.66 31.17 -19.72
CA SER A 149 -8.62 30.21 -19.14
C SER A 149 -8.08 29.54 -17.88
N ILE A 150 -6.77 29.24 -17.83
CA ILE A 150 -6.12 28.76 -16.61
C ILE A 150 -6.22 29.80 -15.49
N ALA A 151 -5.92 31.06 -15.80
CA ALA A 151 -6.03 32.15 -14.83
C ALA A 151 -7.46 32.33 -14.32
N GLN A 152 -8.45 32.23 -15.20
CA GLN A 152 -9.86 32.30 -14.82
C GLN A 152 -10.27 31.13 -13.91
N ARG A 153 -9.88 29.91 -14.27
CA ARG A 153 -10.16 28.72 -13.44
C ARG A 153 -9.49 28.82 -12.08
N PHE A 154 -8.26 29.31 -12.01
CA PHE A 154 -7.57 29.55 -10.74
C PHE A 154 -8.32 30.55 -9.87
N ASN A 155 -8.74 31.67 -10.44
CA ASN A 155 -9.43 32.75 -9.72
C ASN A 155 -10.87 32.37 -9.30
N ASN A 156 -11.51 31.42 -10.00
CA ASN A 156 -12.86 30.96 -9.67
C ASN A 156 -12.91 30.15 -8.36
N TYR A 157 -11.79 29.57 -7.91
CA TYR A 157 -11.67 28.90 -6.63
C TYR A 157 -10.97 29.82 -5.64
N ASP A 158 -11.72 30.37 -4.71
CA ASP A 158 -11.20 31.31 -3.71
C ASP A 158 -10.41 30.57 -2.62
N VAL A 159 -9.13 30.28 -2.89
CA VAL A 159 -8.22 29.61 -1.97
C VAL A 159 -8.12 30.34 -0.63
N ALA A 160 -8.10 31.69 -0.65
CA ALA A 160 -8.00 32.48 0.57
C ALA A 160 -9.22 32.28 1.47
N LYS A 161 -10.43 32.23 0.87
CA LYS A 161 -11.67 31.91 1.57
C LYS A 161 -11.64 30.49 2.11
N GLN A 162 -11.20 29.52 1.32
CA GLN A 162 -11.10 28.11 1.80
C GLN A 162 -10.15 27.98 2.98
N ILE A 163 -8.99 28.66 2.93
CA ILE A 163 -8.04 28.72 4.05
C ILE A 163 -8.71 29.34 5.30
N SER A 164 -9.54 30.37 5.12
CA SER A 164 -10.22 31.01 6.26
C SER A 164 -11.30 30.15 6.91
N LEU A 165 -11.76 29.10 6.24
CA LEU A 165 -12.73 28.14 6.77
C LEU A 165 -12.05 27.03 7.59
N LEU A 166 -10.72 26.88 7.51
CA LEU A 166 -10.01 25.91 8.32
C LEU A 166 -10.10 26.29 9.80
N SER A 167 -10.55 25.36 10.61
CA SER A 167 -10.62 25.57 12.06
C SER A 167 -9.23 25.44 12.69
N ASP A 168 -9.07 26.06 13.86
CA ASP A 168 -7.86 25.87 14.67
C ASP A 168 -7.73 24.45 15.21
N ASP A 169 -8.84 23.71 15.33
CA ASP A 169 -8.84 22.31 15.75
C ASP A 169 -8.32 21.41 14.65
N LEU A 170 -7.52 20.43 14.99
CA LEU A 170 -7.03 19.43 14.06
C LEU A 170 -8.14 18.38 13.81
N LYS A 171 -8.91 18.55 12.74
CA LYS A 171 -10.03 17.69 12.35
C LYS A 171 -9.83 17.11 10.97
N ILE A 172 -10.44 15.95 10.69
CA ILE A 172 -10.38 15.30 9.38
C ILE A 172 -10.94 16.19 8.26
N GLU A 173 -11.97 16.99 8.56
CA GLU A 173 -12.58 17.92 7.61
C GLU A 173 -11.59 18.99 7.12
N ASN A 174 -10.66 19.40 7.99
CA ASN A 174 -9.59 20.31 7.59
C ASN A 174 -8.64 19.67 6.56
N PHE A 175 -8.33 18.38 6.71
CA PHE A 175 -7.52 17.66 5.75
C PHE A 175 -8.23 17.50 4.40
N ILE A 176 -9.55 17.28 4.39
CA ILE A 176 -10.35 17.24 3.15
C ILE A 176 -10.33 18.61 2.45
N THR A 177 -10.48 19.69 3.21
CA THR A 177 -10.38 21.05 2.67
C THR A 177 -8.99 21.34 2.13
N LEU A 178 -7.94 20.96 2.87
CA LEU A 178 -6.55 21.09 2.43
C LEU A 178 -6.26 20.27 1.17
N SER A 179 -6.82 19.06 1.07
CA SER A 179 -6.73 18.24 -0.15
C SER A 179 -7.24 19.00 -1.37
N SER A 180 -8.42 19.59 -1.27
CA SER A 180 -9.01 20.38 -2.37
C SER A 180 -8.17 21.60 -2.74
N ILE A 181 -7.59 22.27 -1.73
CA ILE A 181 -6.69 23.41 -1.94
C ILE A 181 -5.40 22.94 -2.64
N ILE A 182 -4.78 21.86 -2.17
CA ILE A 182 -3.57 21.28 -2.75
C ILE A 182 -3.81 20.91 -4.22
N ASP A 183 -4.88 20.19 -4.50
CA ASP A 183 -5.22 19.74 -5.85
C ASP A 183 -5.39 20.94 -6.77
N HIS A 184 -6.14 21.95 -6.34
CA HIS A 184 -6.32 23.18 -7.10
C HIS A 184 -5.00 23.92 -7.36
N LEU A 185 -4.16 24.07 -6.35
CA LEU A 185 -2.86 24.73 -6.48
C LEU A 185 -1.93 23.96 -7.43
N VAL A 186 -1.92 22.61 -7.35
CA VAL A 186 -1.10 21.77 -8.23
C VAL A 186 -1.55 21.85 -9.69
N ILE A 187 -2.86 21.76 -9.95
CA ILE A 187 -3.40 21.86 -11.33
C ILE A 187 -3.06 23.19 -12.00
N HIS A 188 -2.89 24.26 -11.22
CA HIS A 188 -2.60 25.62 -11.74
C HIS A 188 -1.19 26.10 -11.41
N MET A 189 -0.27 25.22 -11.07
CA MET A 189 1.05 25.55 -10.53
C MET A 189 1.94 26.33 -11.52
N ASP A 190 1.86 26.02 -12.81
CA ASP A 190 2.52 26.80 -13.88
C ASP A 190 2.04 28.26 -13.96
N HIS A 191 0.74 28.50 -13.70
CA HIS A 191 0.20 29.86 -13.62
C HIS A 191 0.80 30.64 -12.45
N LEU A 192 0.95 30.01 -11.31
CA LEU A 192 1.59 30.58 -10.12
C LEU A 192 3.04 30.95 -10.39
N LEU A 193 3.78 30.13 -11.16
CA LEU A 193 5.19 30.35 -11.50
C LEU A 193 5.39 31.46 -12.51
N ILE A 194 4.58 31.52 -13.56
CA ILE A 194 4.68 32.53 -14.60
C ILE A 194 4.48 33.97 -14.04
N LYS A 195 3.66 34.08 -12.99
CA LYS A 195 3.42 35.36 -12.31
C LYS A 195 4.52 35.75 -11.30
N ASN A 196 5.36 34.83 -10.85
CA ASN A 196 6.38 35.06 -9.81
C ASN A 196 7.44 36.11 -10.17
N ASN A 197 7.55 36.54 -11.43
CA ASN A 197 8.40 37.66 -11.82
C ASN A 197 7.89 39.03 -11.32
N LYS A 198 6.72 39.07 -10.68
CA LYS A 198 6.19 40.25 -9.97
C LYS A 198 5.78 39.75 -8.58
N LYS A 199 6.36 40.29 -7.48
CA LYS A 199 5.98 40.02 -6.09
C LYS A 199 4.45 40.04 -5.94
N ASN A 200 3.78 38.88 -5.92
CA ASN A 200 2.32 38.78 -6.00
C ASN A 200 1.75 38.00 -4.79
N VAL A 201 0.55 38.40 -4.42
CA VAL A 201 -0.34 37.80 -3.42
C VAL A 201 -0.48 36.27 -3.57
N GLU A 202 -0.31 35.72 -4.78
CA GLU A 202 -0.48 34.30 -5.08
C GLU A 202 0.67 33.42 -4.60
N THR A 203 1.92 33.92 -4.55
CA THR A 203 3.05 33.22 -3.91
C THR A 203 2.82 33.09 -2.41
N ASP A 204 2.16 34.08 -1.82
CA ASP A 204 1.80 34.09 -0.41
C ASP A 204 0.78 32.98 -0.09
N ILE A 205 -0.15 32.69 -1.00
CA ILE A 205 -1.16 31.62 -0.84
C ILE A 205 -0.50 30.24 -0.79
N LEU A 206 0.45 29.96 -1.68
CA LEU A 206 1.18 28.68 -1.69
C LEU A 206 1.98 28.49 -0.39
N GLU A 207 2.75 29.52 0.00
CA GLU A 207 3.53 29.48 1.23
C GLU A 207 2.65 29.43 2.49
N LYS A 208 1.52 30.12 2.48
CA LYS A 208 0.54 30.05 3.57
C LYS A 208 -0.05 28.65 3.69
N THR A 209 -0.41 28.02 2.57
CA THR A 209 -0.92 26.63 2.56
C THR A 209 0.13 25.66 3.08
N LYS A 210 1.39 25.79 2.65
CA LYS A 210 2.50 24.98 3.18
C LYS A 210 2.65 25.15 4.68
N ARG A 211 2.62 26.37 5.20
CA ARG A 211 2.72 26.62 6.65
C ARG A 211 1.60 25.96 7.43
N ILE A 212 0.36 26.05 6.96
CA ILE A 212 -0.79 25.42 7.64
C ILE A 212 -0.64 23.89 7.67
N ILE A 213 -0.26 23.27 6.54
CA ILE A 213 -0.08 21.82 6.47
C ILE A 213 1.03 21.38 7.42
N ASN A 214 2.16 22.09 7.45
CA ASN A 214 3.27 21.77 8.34
C ASN A 214 2.93 22.05 9.81
N ASP A 215 2.14 23.09 10.12
CA ASP A 215 1.63 23.32 11.47
C ASP A 215 0.76 22.15 11.94
N TYR A 216 -0.20 21.70 11.12
CA TYR A 216 -1.03 20.55 11.43
C TYR A 216 -0.20 19.28 11.62
N ASN A 217 0.76 19.04 10.72
CA ASN A 217 1.66 17.90 10.84
C ASN A 217 2.48 17.93 12.15
N ASN A 218 2.98 19.08 12.55
CA ASN A 218 3.76 19.24 13.78
C ASN A 218 2.94 19.04 15.05
N ARG A 219 1.64 19.29 14.99
CA ARG A 219 0.72 19.09 16.12
C ARG A 219 0.37 17.63 16.36
N ILE A 220 0.55 16.73 15.36
CA ILE A 220 0.28 15.32 15.49
C ILE A 220 1.29 14.66 16.44
N THR A 221 0.79 13.94 17.43
CA THR A 221 1.60 13.16 18.38
C THR A 221 1.04 11.75 18.48
N PHE A 222 1.95 10.77 18.49
CA PHE A 222 1.62 9.35 18.68
C PHE A 222 1.73 8.97 20.16
N SER A 223 0.82 8.12 20.59
CA SER A 223 0.87 7.41 21.87
C SER A 223 0.55 5.94 21.62
N TYR A 224 1.23 5.06 22.30
CA TYR A 224 1.02 3.61 22.17
C TYR A 224 0.96 2.92 23.52
N GLU A 225 0.16 1.87 23.57
CA GLU A 225 0.01 1.02 24.74
C GLU A 225 0.07 -0.46 24.31
N PRO A 226 1.04 -1.25 24.81
CA PRO A 226 2.10 -0.85 25.73
C PRO A 226 3.21 -0.03 25.05
N GLU A 227 3.90 0.83 25.80
CA GLU A 227 5.04 1.64 25.30
C GLU A 227 6.26 0.77 24.96
N ILE A 228 6.40 -0.36 25.66
CA ILE A 228 7.48 -1.33 25.46
C ILE A 228 6.87 -2.65 25.04
N ILE A 229 7.28 -3.14 23.90
CA ILE A 229 6.88 -4.44 23.39
C ILE A 229 7.99 -5.43 23.69
N ASN A 230 7.69 -6.36 24.60
CA ASN A 230 8.59 -7.47 24.87
C ASN A 230 8.29 -8.59 23.88
N SER A 231 9.27 -8.91 23.03
CA SER A 231 9.24 -10.07 22.17
C SER A 231 9.47 -11.32 22.99
N LEU A 232 8.58 -12.31 22.82
CA LEU A 232 8.81 -13.65 23.34
C LEU A 232 9.25 -14.52 22.17
N PRO A 233 10.40 -15.21 22.29
CA PRO A 233 10.88 -16.09 21.23
C PRO A 233 9.88 -17.22 20.96
N MET A 234 9.85 -17.71 19.74
CA MET A 234 9.02 -18.81 19.25
C MET A 234 7.50 -18.56 19.25
N THR A 235 7.03 -17.36 19.57
CA THR A 235 5.61 -17.05 19.45
C THR A 235 5.32 -16.40 18.10
N ASN A 236 4.64 -17.11 17.21
CA ASN A 236 4.10 -16.53 15.96
C ASN A 236 2.86 -15.66 16.20
N ASN A 237 2.43 -15.53 17.44
CA ASN A 237 1.30 -14.68 17.79
C ASN A 237 1.77 -13.25 17.94
N GLY A 238 1.52 -12.42 16.92
CA GLY A 238 1.83 -11.00 16.99
C GLY A 238 1.23 -10.34 18.23
N VAL A 239 1.92 -9.33 18.75
CA VAL A 239 1.42 -8.50 19.84
C VAL A 239 0.52 -7.41 19.27
N ASN A 240 -0.64 -7.21 19.88
CA ASN A 240 -1.51 -6.11 19.57
C ASN A 240 -1.06 -4.88 20.37
N ILE A 241 -0.77 -3.79 19.69
CA ILE A 241 -0.57 -2.49 20.33
C ILE A 241 -1.76 -1.57 20.01
N ASN A 242 -2.17 -0.81 20.99
CA ASN A 242 -3.12 0.26 20.79
C ASN A 242 -2.32 1.51 20.42
N VAL A 243 -2.58 2.07 19.24
CA VAL A 243 -2.00 3.34 18.80
C VAL A 243 -3.08 4.40 18.90
N SER A 244 -2.75 5.52 19.49
CA SER A 244 -3.61 6.68 19.54
C SER A 244 -2.85 7.89 19.00
N ILE A 245 -3.56 8.76 18.32
CA ILE A 245 -3.02 9.99 17.75
C ILE A 245 -3.71 11.16 18.44
N TYR A 246 -2.93 12.15 18.83
CA TYR A 246 -3.41 13.33 19.54
C TYR A 246 -2.95 14.59 18.84
N ASP A 247 -3.76 15.62 18.96
CA ASP A 247 -3.36 16.99 18.71
C ASP A 247 -2.63 17.53 19.96
N ASN A 248 -1.33 17.78 19.87
CA ASN A 248 -0.53 18.24 20.99
C ASN A 248 -0.91 19.65 21.51
N LYS A 249 -1.63 20.45 20.71
CA LYS A 249 -2.10 21.79 21.10
C LYS A 249 -3.34 21.72 21.97
N THR A 250 -4.27 20.83 21.64
CA THR A 250 -5.57 20.70 22.33
C THR A 250 -5.64 19.50 23.24
N ASN A 251 -4.71 18.58 23.12
CA ASN A 251 -4.69 17.26 23.77
C ASN A 251 -5.92 16.40 23.41
N GLN A 252 -6.57 16.70 22.29
CA GLN A 252 -7.70 15.91 21.79
C GLN A 252 -7.21 14.73 20.99
N LYS A 253 -7.88 13.60 21.19
CA LYS A 253 -7.63 12.41 20.36
C LYS A 253 -8.18 12.64 18.95
N LEU A 254 -7.37 12.25 17.96
CA LEU A 254 -7.74 12.31 16.57
C LEU A 254 -8.25 10.93 16.14
N ASP A 255 -9.47 10.89 15.61
CA ASP A 255 -10.08 9.68 15.10
C ASP A 255 -10.03 9.65 13.55
N ASN A 256 -10.15 8.45 12.97
CA ASN A 256 -10.18 8.23 11.52
C ASN A 256 -8.93 8.70 10.76
N ILE A 257 -7.77 8.66 11.40
CA ILE A 257 -6.49 8.93 10.74
C ILE A 257 -5.92 7.63 10.17
N ASN A 258 -5.72 7.57 8.87
CA ASN A 258 -5.06 6.44 8.22
C ASN A 258 -3.56 6.44 8.51
N MET A 259 -3.02 5.27 8.78
CA MET A 259 -1.60 5.06 9.08
C MET A 259 -1.03 3.95 8.22
N ILE A 260 0.27 4.04 7.98
CA ILE A 260 1.07 3.01 7.31
C ILE A 260 2.05 2.45 8.33
N GLN A 261 2.15 1.14 8.40
CA GLN A 261 3.15 0.44 9.20
C GLN A 261 4.27 -0.05 8.28
N GLU A 262 5.50 0.32 8.63
CA GLU A 262 6.70 -0.15 7.91
C GLU A 262 7.60 -0.92 8.88
N PHE A 263 8.00 -2.12 8.46
CA PHE A 263 8.99 -2.93 9.18
C PHE A 263 10.38 -2.61 8.63
N GLY A 264 11.21 -1.98 9.46
CA GLY A 264 12.54 -1.48 9.09
C GLY A 264 13.65 -2.51 9.11
N SER A 265 13.40 -3.78 8.76
CA SER A 265 14.46 -4.76 8.60
C SER A 265 14.42 -5.37 7.19
N ALA A 266 15.49 -6.03 6.79
CA ALA A 266 15.76 -6.59 5.46
C ALA A 266 14.72 -7.59 4.92
N PHE A 267 13.60 -7.75 5.53
CA PHE A 267 12.44 -8.48 5.05
C PHE A 267 11.43 -7.49 4.48
N ASP A 268 10.95 -7.81 3.29
CA ASP A 268 10.03 -7.02 2.46
C ASP A 268 9.10 -6.10 3.26
N SER A 269 9.08 -4.83 2.87
CA SER A 269 8.16 -3.83 3.40
C SER A 269 6.72 -4.31 3.17
N ILE A 270 6.11 -4.88 4.19
CA ILE A 270 4.69 -5.20 4.18
C ILE A 270 3.97 -3.89 4.46
N ASN A 271 3.48 -3.23 3.42
CA ASN A 271 2.55 -2.12 3.56
C ASN A 271 1.21 -2.70 4.00
N ILE A 272 0.94 -2.70 5.29
CA ILE A 272 -0.39 -3.00 5.80
C ILE A 272 -1.12 -1.67 5.94
N THR A 273 -1.96 -1.37 4.96
CA THR A 273 -2.96 -0.31 5.08
C THR A 273 -4.17 -0.91 5.79
N ASP A 274 -4.16 -0.92 7.10
CA ASP A 274 -5.36 -1.20 7.86
C ASP A 274 -6.11 0.11 8.11
N ASN A 275 -7.37 0.13 7.72
CA ASN A 275 -8.31 1.15 8.16
C ASN A 275 -8.52 0.96 9.67
N LEU A 276 -7.74 1.67 10.48
CA LEU A 276 -7.76 1.60 11.94
C LEU A 276 -9.02 2.25 12.57
N THR A 277 -10.11 2.28 11.83
CA THR A 277 -11.31 3.05 12.17
C THR A 277 -12.05 2.58 13.42
N GLU A 278 -11.93 1.33 13.85
CA GLU A 278 -12.74 0.87 15.00
C GLU A 278 -11.96 0.46 16.26
N LYS A 279 -10.67 0.16 16.22
CA LYS A 279 -9.97 -0.36 17.41
C LYS A 279 -8.55 0.14 17.63
N ASN A 280 -7.98 0.95 16.79
CA ASN A 280 -6.59 1.46 16.92
C ASN A 280 -5.55 0.37 17.28
N LYS A 281 -5.82 -0.89 16.89
CA LYS A 281 -4.98 -2.04 17.21
C LYS A 281 -4.13 -2.42 16.02
N ILE A 282 -2.84 -2.32 16.18
CA ILE A 282 -1.87 -2.81 15.21
C ILE A 282 -1.35 -4.16 15.68
N LYS A 283 -1.46 -5.17 14.84
CA LYS A 283 -0.83 -6.46 15.10
C LYS A 283 0.61 -6.42 14.61
N ILE A 284 1.54 -6.53 15.53
CA ILE A 284 2.97 -6.56 15.25
C ILE A 284 3.39 -8.01 15.16
N PRO A 285 3.89 -8.50 14.01
CA PRO A 285 4.52 -9.79 13.94
C PRO A 285 5.79 -9.77 14.81
N LEU A 286 5.93 -10.75 15.68
CA LEU A 286 7.16 -10.91 16.44
C LEU A 286 8.19 -11.63 15.58
N SER A 287 9.46 -11.22 15.70
CA SER A 287 10.55 -11.94 15.06
C SER A 287 10.64 -13.36 15.66
N ALA A 288 10.69 -14.37 14.80
CA ALA A 288 10.86 -15.75 15.25
C ALA A 288 12.18 -15.96 15.98
N ASP A 289 13.17 -15.13 15.71
CA ASP A 289 14.53 -15.22 16.26
C ASP A 289 14.66 -14.50 17.60
N GLY A 290 13.63 -13.78 18.06
CA GLY A 290 13.70 -12.98 19.31
C GLY A 290 14.60 -11.76 19.23
N ASN A 291 15.22 -11.46 18.08
CA ASN A 291 16.10 -10.33 17.94
C ASN A 291 15.33 -9.00 18.09
N PRO A 292 15.91 -8.00 18.76
CA PRO A 292 15.31 -6.68 18.86
C PRO A 292 15.19 -6.06 17.47
N TYR A 293 14.07 -5.46 17.17
CA TYR A 293 13.86 -4.74 15.93
C TYR A 293 13.00 -3.50 16.17
N SER A 294 12.96 -2.62 15.20
CA SER A 294 12.07 -1.47 15.23
C SER A 294 11.15 -1.48 14.01
N PHE A 295 9.95 -1.00 14.18
CA PHE A 295 9.05 -0.69 13.09
C PHE A 295 8.63 0.76 13.18
N THR A 296 8.24 1.30 12.02
CA THR A 296 7.84 2.70 11.92
C THR A 296 6.35 2.77 11.61
N ILE A 297 5.64 3.62 12.33
CA ILE A 297 4.27 4.01 12.03
C ILE A 297 4.32 5.41 11.44
N LYS A 298 3.67 5.59 10.29
CA LYS A 298 3.58 6.85 9.56
C LYS A 298 2.13 7.22 9.34
N ILE A 299 1.85 8.51 9.28
CA ILE A 299 0.56 8.99 8.77
C ILE A 299 0.48 8.72 7.27
N ASP A 300 -0.63 8.15 6.82
CA ASP A 300 -0.92 7.97 5.39
C ASP A 300 -1.51 9.26 4.81
N TYR A 301 -0.65 10.22 4.55
CA TYR A 301 -1.06 11.50 3.98
C TYR A 301 -1.66 11.36 2.58
N GLU A 302 -1.24 10.35 1.80
CA GLU A 302 -1.78 10.12 0.46
C GLU A 302 -3.27 9.79 0.52
N THR A 303 -3.66 8.93 1.46
CA THR A 303 -5.08 8.57 1.66
C THR A 303 -5.86 9.69 2.35
N ILE A 304 -5.31 10.33 3.39
CA ILE A 304 -6.01 11.38 4.16
C ILE A 304 -6.25 12.62 3.29
N LEU A 305 -5.23 13.06 2.56
CA LEU A 305 -5.31 14.21 1.69
C LEU A 305 -5.86 13.87 0.31
N ASN A 306 -6.09 12.57 0.03
CA ASN A 306 -6.54 12.07 -1.28
C ASN A 306 -5.78 12.70 -2.45
N THR A 307 -4.51 12.99 -2.25
CA THR A 307 -3.63 13.60 -3.25
C THR A 307 -2.21 13.04 -3.14
N PRO A 308 -1.60 12.65 -4.27
CA PRO A 308 -0.22 12.18 -4.28
C PRO A 308 0.80 13.32 -4.19
N PHE A 309 0.35 14.57 -4.07
CA PHE A 309 1.20 15.77 -4.17
C PHE A 309 1.47 16.45 -2.84
N PHE A 310 1.05 15.85 -1.74
CA PHE A 310 1.30 16.41 -0.41
C PHE A 310 2.80 16.60 -0.13
N ASP A 311 3.69 15.81 -0.77
CA ASP A 311 5.15 15.94 -0.66
C ASP A 311 5.70 17.32 -1.08
N PHE A 312 4.95 18.08 -1.92
CA PHE A 312 5.30 19.45 -2.25
C PHE A 312 4.99 20.46 -1.15
N PHE A 313 4.15 20.07 -0.20
CA PHE A 313 3.65 20.93 0.87
C PHE A 313 4.19 20.54 2.23
N LEU A 314 4.54 19.28 2.45
CA LEU A 314 5.11 18.77 3.70
C LEU A 314 6.63 18.78 3.65
N PHE A 315 7.26 19.42 4.65
CA PHE A 315 8.72 19.37 4.82
C PHE A 315 9.14 18.05 5.43
N ASP A 316 8.46 17.62 6.52
CA ASP A 316 8.73 16.39 7.22
C ASP A 316 7.44 15.58 7.41
N LYS A 317 7.49 14.28 7.07
CA LYS A 317 6.39 13.37 7.33
C LYS A 317 6.41 12.93 8.78
N LYS A 318 5.25 13.00 9.44
CA LYS A 318 5.14 12.54 10.81
C LYS A 318 5.20 11.04 10.88
N GLU A 319 6.21 10.55 11.58
CA GLU A 319 6.44 9.13 11.83
C GLU A 319 6.82 8.90 13.29
N SER A 320 6.60 7.70 13.75
CA SER A 320 7.08 7.26 15.05
C SER A 320 7.70 5.87 14.95
N LYS A 321 8.86 5.70 15.57
CA LYS A 321 9.58 4.42 15.66
C LYS A 321 9.27 3.74 16.97
N ILE A 322 8.78 2.52 16.89
CA ILE A 322 8.48 1.69 18.05
C ILE A 322 9.52 0.58 18.11
N ALA A 323 10.24 0.51 19.23
CA ALA A 323 11.20 -0.54 19.46
C ALA A 323 10.52 -1.78 20.05
N VAL A 324 10.79 -2.93 19.43
CA VAL A 324 10.46 -4.22 19.99
C VAL A 324 11.72 -4.76 20.64
N ILE A 325 11.71 -4.85 21.95
CA ILE A 325 12.87 -5.26 22.73
C ILE A 325 12.73 -6.74 23.06
N SER A 326 13.75 -7.52 22.74
CA SER A 326 13.91 -8.84 23.36
C SER A 326 14.46 -8.63 24.77
N SER A 327 13.67 -8.93 25.77
CA SER A 327 14.19 -8.95 27.14
C SER A 327 14.59 -10.36 27.50
N SER A 328 15.83 -10.53 28.02
CA SER A 328 16.23 -11.79 28.63
C SER A 328 15.16 -12.29 29.58
N LYS A 329 14.72 -13.52 29.42
CA LYS A 329 13.70 -14.13 30.27
C LYS A 329 14.32 -15.19 31.14
N LYS A 330 13.98 -15.17 32.44
CA LYS A 330 14.30 -16.25 33.33
C LYS A 330 13.35 -17.41 33.06
N VAL A 331 13.90 -18.57 32.72
CA VAL A 331 13.15 -19.74 32.28
C VAL A 331 13.42 -20.90 33.18
N PHE A 332 12.37 -21.48 33.74
CA PHE A 332 12.45 -22.79 34.41
C PHE A 332 12.16 -23.88 33.40
N LEU A 333 13.13 -24.75 33.17
CA LEU A 333 13.00 -25.87 32.23
C LEU A 333 12.61 -27.16 32.98
N ASN A 334 11.46 -27.71 32.61
CA ASN A 334 11.00 -29.00 33.03
C ASN A 334 11.00 -29.96 31.83
N GLU A 335 11.86 -30.99 31.90
CA GLU A 335 12.00 -31.97 30.82
C GLU A 335 11.41 -33.30 31.24
N THR A 336 10.59 -33.90 30.38
CA THR A 336 10.05 -35.24 30.56
C THR A 336 10.33 -36.09 29.33
N ILE A 337 10.97 -37.24 29.55
CA ILE A 337 11.27 -38.20 28.48
C ILE A 337 10.54 -39.52 28.80
N GLN A 338 9.66 -39.90 27.88
CA GLN A 338 8.90 -41.17 27.98
C GLN A 338 9.16 -42.04 26.77
N SER A 339 9.66 -43.26 27.03
CA SER A 339 9.65 -44.30 26.01
C SER A 339 8.39 -45.16 26.15
N VAL A 340 8.12 -46.04 25.18
CA VAL A 340 6.89 -46.86 25.14
C VAL A 340 6.54 -47.56 26.45
N ASN A 341 7.50 -48.02 27.21
CA ASN A 341 7.25 -48.78 28.45
C ASN A 341 8.00 -48.27 29.69
N SER A 342 8.75 -47.17 29.60
CA SER A 342 9.55 -46.66 30.71
C SER A 342 9.84 -45.18 30.58
N SER A 343 9.99 -44.47 31.68
CA SER A 343 10.61 -43.14 31.71
C SER A 343 12.13 -43.32 31.65
N LEU A 344 12.80 -42.63 30.75
CA LEU A 344 14.25 -42.53 30.73
C LEU A 344 14.63 -41.48 31.77
N GLY A 345 15.35 -41.90 32.80
CA GLY A 345 15.71 -41.03 33.94
C GLY A 345 16.81 -40.01 33.66
N GLU A 346 17.37 -39.98 32.45
CA GLU A 346 18.42 -39.06 32.06
C GLU A 346 17.95 -38.14 30.96
N SER A 347 18.22 -36.84 31.09
CA SER A 347 17.96 -35.83 30.08
C SER A 347 18.86 -36.09 28.87
N VAL A 348 18.24 -36.23 27.70
CA VAL A 348 18.96 -36.41 26.43
C VAL A 348 19.19 -35.04 25.74
N PHE A 349 18.42 -34.02 26.10
CA PHE A 349 18.37 -32.76 25.45
C PHE A 349 18.77 -31.55 26.29
N ASN A 350 18.77 -31.71 27.64
CA ASN A 350 18.77 -30.58 28.56
C ASN A 350 19.90 -29.56 28.26
N GLU A 351 21.16 -29.95 28.22
CA GLU A 351 22.27 -29.02 28.03
C GLU A 351 22.29 -28.42 26.63
N SER A 352 22.00 -29.22 25.61
CA SER A 352 21.99 -28.75 24.23
C SER A 352 20.82 -27.79 23.97
N VAL A 353 19.65 -28.05 24.56
CA VAL A 353 18.48 -27.17 24.48
C VAL A 353 18.75 -25.89 25.23
N LYS A 354 19.25 -25.94 26.44
CA LYS A 354 19.61 -24.75 27.22
C LYS A 354 20.58 -23.86 26.45
N SER A 355 21.70 -24.42 26.00
CA SER A 355 22.73 -23.68 25.25
C SER A 355 22.17 -23.01 23.97
N CYS A 356 21.25 -23.70 23.28
CA CYS A 356 20.58 -23.13 22.13
C CYS A 356 19.69 -21.95 22.49
N PHE A 357 18.84 -22.08 23.47
CA PHE A 357 17.92 -21.03 23.89
C PHE A 357 18.65 -19.85 24.53
N GLU A 358 19.75 -20.10 25.25
CA GLU A 358 20.63 -19.03 25.77
C GLU A 358 21.27 -18.23 24.65
N SER A 359 21.82 -18.92 23.64
CA SER A 359 22.57 -18.26 22.57
C SER A 359 21.65 -17.57 21.55
N LYS A 360 20.51 -18.18 21.22
CA LYS A 360 19.61 -17.69 20.15
C LYS A 360 18.52 -16.74 20.65
N TYR A 361 18.05 -16.95 21.88
CA TYR A 361 16.88 -16.24 22.39
C TYR A 361 17.15 -15.47 23.68
N ASP A 362 18.43 -15.34 24.08
CA ASP A 362 18.86 -14.62 25.29
C ASP A 362 18.09 -15.06 26.54
N MET A 363 17.82 -16.37 26.66
CA MET A 363 17.12 -16.94 27.83
C MET A 363 18.12 -17.23 28.94
N ILE A 364 17.71 -17.01 30.19
CA ILE A 364 18.48 -17.35 31.39
C ILE A 364 17.78 -18.48 32.12
N PHE A 365 18.38 -19.66 32.14
CA PHE A 365 17.78 -20.80 32.86
C PHE A 365 17.99 -20.71 34.36
N VAL A 366 16.91 -20.90 35.11
CA VAL A 366 16.89 -20.90 36.57
C VAL A 366 16.48 -22.27 37.09
N ASN A 367 16.92 -22.60 38.31
CA ASN A 367 16.68 -23.91 38.90
C ASN A 367 15.34 -24.00 39.66
N ASN A 368 14.71 -22.88 39.95
CA ASN A 368 13.46 -22.83 40.68
C ASN A 368 12.39 -22.13 39.83
N GLU A 369 11.20 -22.71 39.76
CA GLU A 369 10.06 -22.15 39.02
C GLU A 369 9.60 -20.81 39.59
N ASP A 370 9.72 -20.60 40.90
CA ASP A 370 9.33 -19.36 41.54
C ASP A 370 10.20 -18.17 41.13
N ASP A 371 11.43 -18.42 40.69
CA ASP A 371 12.36 -17.39 40.20
C ASP A 371 12.24 -17.13 38.71
N ALA A 372 11.38 -17.90 38.01
CA ALA A 372 11.24 -17.84 36.57
C ALA A 372 10.12 -16.89 36.12
N ASP A 373 10.34 -16.22 35.00
CA ASP A 373 9.29 -15.50 34.26
C ASP A 373 8.45 -16.45 33.41
N LEU A 374 9.08 -17.52 32.91
CA LEU A 374 8.47 -18.52 32.05
C LEU A 374 8.76 -19.93 32.55
N SER A 375 7.76 -20.80 32.52
CA SER A 375 7.95 -22.23 32.69
C SER A 375 7.89 -22.92 31.33
N MET A 376 8.98 -23.56 30.94
CA MET A 376 9.11 -24.30 29.70
C MET A 376 9.03 -25.80 29.98
N PHE A 377 8.01 -26.45 29.46
CA PHE A 377 7.85 -27.91 29.52
C PHE A 377 8.29 -28.48 28.18
N PHE A 378 9.32 -29.28 28.24
CA PHE A 378 9.92 -29.93 27.08
C PHE A 378 9.60 -31.45 27.18
N GLY A 379 8.66 -31.87 26.36
CA GLY A 379 8.15 -33.25 26.38
C GLY A 379 8.69 -34.06 25.22
N VAL A 380 9.40 -35.14 25.52
CA VAL A 380 9.83 -36.10 24.53
C VAL A 380 9.17 -37.44 24.83
N SER A 381 8.35 -37.89 23.91
CA SER A 381 7.65 -39.17 24.10
C SER A 381 7.70 -40.01 22.83
N SER A 382 7.67 -41.34 23.03
CA SER A 382 7.50 -42.25 21.93
C SER A 382 6.30 -43.13 22.14
N ILE A 383 5.55 -43.34 21.08
CA ILE A 383 4.45 -44.29 21.02
C ILE A 383 4.79 -45.37 20.00
N GLY A 384 4.27 -46.56 20.22
CA GLY A 384 4.51 -47.65 19.29
C GLY A 384 3.45 -48.74 19.40
N ASN A 385 3.24 -49.44 18.30
CA ASN A 385 2.34 -50.57 18.32
C ASN A 385 3.09 -51.79 18.83
N THR A 386 2.67 -52.28 20.01
CA THR A 386 3.24 -53.47 20.63
C THR A 386 2.88 -54.76 19.92
N SER A 387 1.88 -54.72 19.05
CA SER A 387 1.48 -55.88 18.24
C SER A 387 1.98 -55.74 16.79
N ARG A 388 2.48 -56.84 16.25
CA ARG A 388 2.83 -56.96 14.83
C ARG A 388 2.03 -58.10 14.21
N ALA A 389 1.63 -57.92 12.95
CA ALA A 389 0.77 -58.90 12.27
C ALA A 389 1.47 -60.22 11.98
N ASN A 390 2.80 -60.22 11.83
CA ASN A 390 3.63 -61.43 11.73
C ASN A 390 5.08 -61.13 12.12
N ARG A 391 5.87 -62.18 12.36
CA ARG A 391 7.28 -62.09 12.81
C ARG A 391 8.22 -61.44 11.78
N LYS A 392 7.83 -61.32 10.50
CA LYS A 392 8.65 -60.71 9.45
C LYS A 392 8.45 -59.18 9.39
N GLN A 393 7.42 -58.63 10.04
CA GLN A 393 7.21 -57.18 10.13
C GLN A 393 7.97 -56.62 11.33
N PRO A 394 8.65 -55.46 11.17
CA PRO A 394 9.28 -54.80 12.30
C PRO A 394 8.25 -54.16 13.24
N PHE A 395 8.63 -53.97 14.47
CA PHE A 395 7.96 -53.05 15.37
C PHE A 395 8.20 -51.64 14.89
N LYS A 396 7.16 -50.82 14.89
CA LYS A 396 7.22 -49.42 14.51
C LYS A 396 6.98 -48.57 15.74
N SER A 397 7.84 -47.61 15.99
CA SER A 397 7.65 -46.60 17.02
C SER A 397 7.82 -45.22 16.42
N GLU A 398 7.00 -44.27 16.86
CA GLU A 398 7.04 -42.87 16.51
C GLU A 398 7.36 -42.06 17.76
N ALA A 399 8.35 -41.17 17.68
CA ALA A 399 8.74 -40.25 18.73
C ALA A 399 8.28 -38.84 18.41
N PHE A 400 7.85 -38.13 19.42
CA PHE A 400 7.33 -36.78 19.36
C PHE A 400 8.13 -35.87 20.29
N LEU A 401 8.41 -34.66 19.79
CA LEU A 401 8.97 -33.59 20.57
C LEU A 401 7.92 -32.49 20.68
N SER A 402 7.52 -32.17 21.89
CA SER A 402 6.59 -31.10 22.20
C SER A 402 7.24 -30.03 23.07
N ILE A 403 6.87 -28.79 22.85
CA ILE A 403 7.25 -27.67 23.70
C ILE A 403 5.98 -26.98 24.19
N LYS A 404 5.92 -26.70 25.50
CA LYS A 404 4.87 -25.88 26.08
C LYS A 404 5.51 -24.80 26.93
N ILE A 405 5.19 -23.55 26.67
CA ILE A 405 5.69 -22.39 27.42
C ILE A 405 4.50 -21.73 28.12
N ILE A 406 4.65 -21.49 29.40
CA ILE A 406 3.63 -20.89 30.26
C ILE A 406 4.25 -19.66 30.94
N ASP A 407 3.56 -18.54 30.92
CA ASP A 407 3.91 -17.36 31.74
C ASP A 407 3.65 -17.70 33.21
N THR A 408 4.67 -17.59 34.06
CA THR A 408 4.57 -18.03 35.47
C THR A 408 3.63 -17.15 36.30
N LYS A 409 3.49 -15.87 35.93
CA LYS A 409 2.67 -14.89 36.66
C LYS A 409 1.20 -14.98 36.26
N THR A 410 0.94 -14.99 34.94
CA THR A 410 -0.44 -14.98 34.41
C THR A 410 -1.02 -16.37 34.23
N LYS A 411 -0.18 -17.43 34.28
CA LYS A 411 -0.51 -18.81 33.96
C LYS A 411 -1.06 -19.01 32.54
N ASN A 412 -0.89 -18.02 31.67
CA ASN A 412 -1.28 -18.15 30.28
C ASN A 412 -0.32 -19.05 29.51
N ILE A 413 -0.89 -19.89 28.65
CA ILE A 413 -0.12 -20.71 27.71
C ILE A 413 0.31 -19.80 26.56
N ILE A 414 1.62 -19.60 26.41
CA ILE A 414 2.22 -18.80 25.36
C ILE A 414 2.43 -19.64 24.11
N LEU A 415 2.93 -20.87 24.29
CA LEU A 415 3.18 -21.81 23.21
C LEU A 415 2.78 -23.23 23.68
N ASP A 416 2.13 -23.96 22.78
CA ASP A 416 1.86 -25.39 22.97
C ASP A 416 1.87 -26.05 21.60
N HIS A 417 2.98 -26.68 21.25
CA HIS A 417 3.18 -27.18 19.90
C HIS A 417 4.04 -28.45 19.85
N ILE A 418 3.73 -29.35 18.91
CA ILE A 418 4.58 -30.46 18.53
C ILE A 418 5.56 -29.96 17.47
N ILE A 419 6.84 -29.96 17.79
CA ILE A 419 7.89 -29.39 16.96
C ILE A 419 8.40 -30.39 15.92
N ALA A 420 8.56 -31.64 16.32
CA ALA A 420 9.13 -32.66 15.45
C ALA A 420 8.57 -34.06 15.77
N THR A 421 8.56 -34.89 14.76
CA THR A 421 8.23 -36.31 14.87
C THR A 421 9.25 -37.13 14.09
N ARG A 422 9.57 -38.34 14.62
CA ARG A 422 10.44 -39.29 13.95
C ARG A 422 9.96 -40.71 14.16
N GLU A 423 10.06 -41.52 13.11
CA GLU A 423 9.71 -42.93 13.13
C GLU A 423 10.98 -43.79 13.14
N ALA A 424 10.94 -44.93 13.84
CA ALA A 424 11.95 -45.93 13.75
C ALA A 424 11.37 -47.35 13.77
N LEU A 425 12.10 -48.25 13.21
CA LEU A 425 11.73 -49.65 13.06
C LEU A 425 12.78 -50.54 13.77
N ASN A 426 12.31 -51.63 14.41
CA ASN A 426 13.15 -52.67 14.96
C ASN A 426 12.46 -54.05 14.85
N TYR A 427 13.21 -55.09 14.50
CA TYR A 427 12.64 -56.41 14.30
C TYR A 427 12.55 -57.21 15.60
N ASP A 428 13.32 -56.86 16.63
CA ASP A 428 13.41 -57.61 17.86
C ASP A 428 12.37 -57.15 18.90
N PHE A 429 12.46 -55.88 19.32
CA PHE A 429 11.67 -55.35 20.41
C PHE A 429 11.16 -53.93 20.11
N ILE A 430 9.97 -53.62 20.62
CA ILE A 430 9.35 -52.30 20.49
C ILE A 430 10.13 -51.23 21.26
N GLU A 431 10.73 -51.57 22.38
CA GLU A 431 11.55 -50.69 23.20
C GLU A 431 12.78 -50.22 22.43
N ARG A 432 13.41 -51.10 21.61
CA ARG A 432 14.53 -50.71 20.75
C ARG A 432 14.09 -49.83 19.62
N ALA A 433 12.91 -50.03 19.04
CA ALA A 433 12.34 -49.12 18.06
C ALA A 433 12.08 -47.73 18.67
N SER A 434 11.53 -47.71 19.89
CA SER A 434 11.27 -46.49 20.65
C SER A 434 12.55 -45.70 20.93
N ILE A 435 13.58 -46.33 21.51
CA ILE A 435 14.86 -45.68 21.79
C ILE A 435 15.53 -45.19 20.51
N LYS A 436 15.44 -45.93 19.41
CA LYS A 436 15.96 -45.49 18.12
C LYS A 436 15.22 -44.27 17.58
N ALA A 437 13.90 -44.23 17.71
CA ALA A 437 13.09 -43.09 17.31
C ALA A 437 13.45 -41.85 18.16
N LEU A 438 13.56 -41.99 19.46
CA LEU A 438 13.97 -40.92 20.39
C LEU A 438 15.38 -40.37 20.06
N ARG A 439 16.36 -41.24 19.78
CA ARG A 439 17.72 -40.82 19.40
C ARG A 439 17.74 -40.08 18.05
N SER A 440 16.99 -40.57 17.06
CA SER A 440 16.86 -39.89 15.79
C SER A 440 16.23 -38.50 15.96
N LEU A 441 15.20 -38.43 16.79
CA LEU A 441 14.54 -37.16 17.11
C LEU A 441 15.51 -36.18 17.79
N ALA A 442 16.30 -36.65 18.76
CA ALA A 442 17.28 -35.82 19.47
C ALA A 442 18.32 -35.22 18.54
N HIS A 443 18.83 -36.00 17.60
CA HIS A 443 19.88 -35.53 16.70
C HIS A 443 19.40 -34.50 15.67
N GLU A 444 18.16 -34.64 15.19
CA GLU A 444 17.63 -33.79 14.10
C GLU A 444 16.82 -32.58 14.59
N SER A 445 16.18 -32.69 15.77
CA SER A 445 15.31 -31.63 16.29
C SER A 445 16.08 -30.44 16.83
N LEU A 446 17.31 -30.62 17.32
CA LEU A 446 18.17 -29.51 17.70
C LEU A 446 18.45 -28.61 16.50
N SER A 447 18.60 -29.15 15.28
CA SER A 447 18.76 -28.38 14.07
C SER A 447 17.48 -27.62 13.72
N ALA A 448 16.30 -28.19 13.95
CA ALA A 448 15.03 -27.55 13.63
C ALA A 448 14.63 -26.44 14.63
N ILE A 449 15.09 -26.53 15.88
CA ILE A 449 14.82 -25.53 16.93
C ILE A 449 15.87 -24.41 16.91
N CYS A 450 17.12 -24.76 16.57
CA CYS A 450 18.28 -23.89 16.72
C CYS A 450 18.81 -23.29 15.41
N PHE A 451 18.34 -23.73 14.27
CA PHE A 451 18.68 -23.24 12.94
C PHE A 451 17.40 -22.88 12.15
#